data_05649a445602101264d787ec67cd4aa8
#
_entry.id   05649a445602101264d787ec67cd4aa8
#
_cell.length_a   1.000
_cell.length_b   1.000
_cell.length_c   1.000
_cell.angle_alpha   90.00
_cell.angle_beta   90.00
_cell.angle_gamma   90.00
#
_symmetry.space_group_name_H-M   'P 1'
#
loop_
_entity.id
_entity.type
_entity.pdbx_description
1 polymer ?
#
loop_
_entity_poly.entity_id
_entity_poly.type
_entity_poly.pdbx_seq_one_letter_code
_entity_poly.pdbx_strand_id
1 'polypeptide(L)'
;MAKKVMTQIKLQVEAGKANPSPPIGPALGQHGVNIMDFCKAFNAKTANDAGSIIPVVITVYQDRSFSFITKTPPASRLLLAAAKITKGSGEPNREKVGTVTRDQLVVIAETKKEDLNASDIDAAVKIIAGTARSMGIEVV
;
A
#
# COMPACT_ATOMS: atom_id res chain seq x y z
N MET A 1 22.52 -6.72 -20.00
CA MET A 1 22.76 -5.30 -19.75
C MET A 1 21.60 -4.67 -19.01
N ALA A 2 21.90 -3.78 -18.06
CA ALA A 2 20.86 -3.07 -17.34
C ALA A 2 20.11 -2.13 -18.29
N LYS A 3 18.79 -2.20 -18.28
CA LYS A 3 17.93 -1.33 -19.08
C LYS A 3 17.88 0.05 -18.43
N LYS A 4 17.84 1.10 -19.23
CA LYS A 4 17.68 2.45 -18.71
C LYS A 4 16.24 2.65 -18.22
N VAL A 5 16.11 3.12 -17.00
CA VAL A 5 14.81 3.46 -16.42
C VAL A 5 14.34 4.77 -17.03
N MET A 6 13.15 4.76 -17.63
CA MET A 6 12.51 5.99 -18.13
C MET A 6 11.79 6.70 -16.99
N THR A 7 10.99 5.97 -16.22
CA THR A 7 10.24 6.53 -15.11
C THR A 7 9.79 5.42 -14.14
N GLN A 8 9.35 5.83 -12.98
CA GLN A 8 8.69 4.95 -12.01
C GLN A 8 7.28 5.47 -11.73
N ILE A 9 6.34 4.56 -11.67
CA ILE A 9 4.94 4.86 -11.39
C ILE A 9 4.56 4.18 -10.09
N LYS A 10 3.98 4.94 -9.17
CA LYS A 10 3.51 4.41 -7.88
C LYS A 10 1.99 4.44 -7.88
N LEU A 11 1.38 3.28 -7.65
CA LEU A 11 -0.07 3.12 -7.64
C LEU A 11 -0.49 2.31 -6.42
N GLN A 12 -1.74 2.49 -6.03
CA GLN A 12 -2.41 1.62 -5.06
C GLN A 12 -3.53 0.90 -5.79
N VAL A 13 -3.46 -0.42 -5.84
CA VAL A 13 -4.38 -1.25 -6.59
C VAL A 13 -4.95 -2.34 -5.69
N GLU A 14 -6.23 -2.60 -5.81
CA GLU A 14 -6.87 -3.68 -5.09
C GLU A 14 -6.34 -5.04 -5.58
N ALA A 15 -5.89 -5.87 -4.65
CA ALA A 15 -5.28 -7.16 -4.96
C ALA A 15 -6.24 -8.05 -5.75
N GLY A 16 -5.75 -8.63 -6.82
CA GLY A 16 -6.53 -9.52 -7.69
C GLY A 16 -7.55 -8.83 -8.58
N LYS A 17 -7.67 -7.50 -8.51
CA LYS A 17 -8.68 -6.73 -9.24
C LYS A 17 -8.11 -5.63 -10.13
N ALA A 18 -6.85 -5.75 -10.55
CA ALA A 18 -6.28 -4.79 -11.49
C ALA A 18 -7.00 -4.88 -12.84
N ASN A 19 -7.36 -3.74 -13.40
CA ASN A 19 -8.03 -3.65 -14.68
C ASN A 19 -7.59 -2.37 -15.42
N PRO A 20 -7.89 -2.24 -16.73
CA PRO A 20 -7.48 -1.06 -17.50
C PRO A 20 -8.20 0.24 -17.12
N SER A 21 -9.14 0.21 -16.21
CA SER A 21 -9.86 1.39 -15.75
C SER A 21 -8.95 2.33 -14.95
N PRO A 22 -9.31 3.64 -14.80
CA PRO A 22 -8.57 4.51 -13.93
C PRO A 22 -8.42 3.91 -12.51
N PRO A 23 -7.29 4.09 -11.81
CA PRO A 23 -6.15 4.94 -12.20
C PRO A 23 -5.06 4.23 -13.04
N ILE A 24 -5.19 2.93 -13.30
CA ILE A 24 -4.13 2.12 -13.93
C ILE A 24 -3.96 2.48 -15.40
N GLY A 25 -5.07 2.55 -16.15
CA GLY A 25 -5.05 2.80 -17.59
C GLY A 25 -4.31 4.08 -17.96
N PRO A 26 -4.75 5.25 -17.46
CA PRO A 26 -4.09 6.50 -17.78
C PRO A 26 -2.63 6.55 -17.31
N ALA A 27 -2.32 6.03 -16.13
CA ALA A 27 -0.97 6.05 -15.57
C ALA A 27 0.01 5.27 -16.44
N LEU A 28 -0.37 4.08 -16.89
CA LEU A 28 0.49 3.23 -17.73
C LEU A 28 0.45 3.65 -19.20
N GLY A 29 -0.71 4.09 -19.68
CA GLY A 29 -0.89 4.48 -21.08
C GLY A 29 -0.03 5.67 -21.47
N GLN A 30 0.19 6.62 -20.57
CA GLN A 30 1.06 7.78 -20.81
C GLN A 30 2.50 7.38 -21.13
N HIS A 31 2.94 6.23 -20.64
CA HIS A 31 4.31 5.75 -20.80
C HIS A 31 4.43 4.64 -21.83
N GLY A 32 3.33 4.30 -22.52
CA GLY A 32 3.32 3.29 -23.56
C GLY A 32 3.48 1.86 -23.05
N VAL A 33 3.18 1.61 -21.80
CA VAL A 33 3.26 0.27 -21.18
C VAL A 33 2.03 -0.54 -21.54
N ASN A 34 2.19 -1.84 -21.75
CA ASN A 34 1.06 -2.74 -22.01
C ASN A 34 0.25 -2.96 -20.73
N ILE A 35 -0.90 -2.32 -20.65
CA ILE A 35 -1.77 -2.33 -19.48
C ILE A 35 -2.27 -3.72 -19.16
N MET A 36 -2.67 -4.49 -20.17
CA MET A 36 -3.21 -5.83 -19.97
C MET A 36 -2.17 -6.79 -19.40
N ASP A 37 -0.93 -6.71 -19.87
CA ASP A 37 0.16 -7.54 -19.33
C ASP A 37 0.42 -7.23 -17.86
N PHE A 38 0.42 -5.96 -17.51
CA PHE A 38 0.55 -5.54 -16.11
C PHE A 38 -0.61 -6.09 -15.26
N CYS A 39 -1.85 -5.91 -15.70
CA CYS A 39 -3.02 -6.38 -14.96
C CYS A 39 -2.97 -7.88 -14.72
N LYS A 40 -2.64 -8.67 -15.73
CA LYS A 40 -2.51 -10.13 -15.62
C LYS A 40 -1.43 -10.53 -14.61
N ALA A 41 -0.25 -9.94 -14.75
CA ALA A 41 0.89 -10.24 -13.87
C ALA A 41 0.59 -9.84 -12.41
N PHE A 42 0.03 -8.66 -12.20
CA PHE A 42 -0.35 -8.17 -10.88
C PHE A 42 -1.41 -9.06 -10.23
N ASN A 43 -2.47 -9.38 -10.97
CA ASN A 43 -3.55 -10.22 -10.45
C ASN A 43 -3.05 -11.61 -10.08
N ALA A 44 -2.17 -12.20 -10.88
CA ALA A 44 -1.56 -13.49 -10.57
C ALA A 44 -0.70 -13.42 -9.30
N LYS A 45 0.08 -12.36 -9.15
CA LYS A 45 0.97 -12.17 -8.00
C LYS A 45 0.22 -11.89 -6.70
N THR A 46 -0.91 -11.21 -6.78
CA THR A 46 -1.69 -10.77 -5.62
C THR A 46 -2.95 -11.60 -5.38
N ALA A 47 -3.13 -12.73 -6.07
CA ALA A 47 -4.32 -13.57 -5.95
C ALA A 47 -4.60 -14.01 -4.51
N ASN A 48 -3.53 -14.30 -3.74
CA ASN A 48 -3.65 -14.73 -2.35
C ASN A 48 -3.98 -13.59 -1.38
N ASP A 49 -3.84 -12.34 -1.82
CA ASP A 49 -4.06 -11.15 -1.00
C ASP A 49 -5.36 -10.42 -1.38
N ALA A 50 -6.26 -11.11 -2.08
CA ALA A 50 -7.51 -10.52 -2.56
C ALA A 50 -8.28 -9.80 -1.45
N GLY A 51 -8.80 -8.61 -1.76
CA GLY A 51 -9.52 -7.78 -0.81
C GLY A 51 -8.66 -6.73 -0.11
N SER A 52 -7.33 -6.80 -0.24
CA SER A 52 -6.40 -5.80 0.31
C SER A 52 -5.99 -4.82 -0.77
N ILE A 53 -5.73 -3.56 -0.37
CA ILE A 53 -5.13 -2.59 -1.28
C ILE A 53 -3.62 -2.75 -1.20
N ILE A 54 -2.99 -2.99 -2.34
CA ILE A 54 -1.55 -3.24 -2.44
C ILE A 54 -0.89 -2.06 -3.14
N PRO A 55 0.06 -1.37 -2.50
CA PRO A 55 0.90 -0.40 -3.20
C PRO A 55 1.82 -1.12 -4.17
N VAL A 56 1.92 -0.61 -5.37
CA VAL A 56 2.79 -1.16 -6.41
C VAL A 56 3.69 -0.06 -6.97
N VAL A 57 4.96 -0.38 -7.15
CA VAL A 57 5.91 0.50 -7.82
C VAL A 57 6.28 -0.15 -9.15
N ILE A 58 5.92 0.52 -10.23
CA ILE A 58 6.16 0.04 -11.59
C ILE A 58 7.33 0.81 -12.16
N THR A 59 8.37 0.11 -12.56
CA THR A 59 9.54 0.71 -13.23
C THR A 59 9.38 0.53 -14.73
N VAL A 60 9.31 1.63 -15.46
CA VAL A 60 9.18 1.62 -16.93
C VAL A 60 10.55 1.90 -17.53
N TYR A 61 10.96 1.08 -18.47
CA TYR A 61 12.24 1.18 -19.17
C TYR A 61 12.07 1.84 -20.53
N GLN A 62 13.16 2.30 -21.11
CA GLN A 62 13.15 3.01 -22.40
C GLN A 62 12.64 2.18 -23.57
N ASP A 63 12.76 0.86 -23.50
CA ASP A 63 12.25 -0.05 -24.51
C ASP A 63 10.75 -0.36 -24.35
N ARG A 64 10.06 0.36 -23.46
CA ARG A 64 8.66 0.19 -23.09
C ARG A 64 8.36 -1.11 -22.33
N SER A 65 9.38 -1.84 -21.94
CA SER A 65 9.19 -2.94 -20.99
C SER A 65 9.01 -2.38 -19.58
N PHE A 66 8.52 -3.19 -18.69
CA PHE A 66 8.31 -2.78 -17.30
C PHE A 66 8.64 -3.92 -16.34
N SER A 67 8.97 -3.54 -15.13
CA SER A 67 8.99 -4.44 -13.98
C SER A 67 8.20 -3.78 -12.86
N PHE A 68 7.72 -4.56 -11.92
CA PHE A 68 7.00 -4.01 -10.79
C PHE A 68 7.31 -4.78 -9.51
N ILE A 69 7.21 -4.07 -8.40
CA ILE A 69 7.28 -4.68 -7.07
C ILE A 69 6.00 -4.32 -6.33
N THR A 70 5.52 -5.26 -5.55
CA THR A 70 4.38 -5.03 -4.66
C THR A 70 4.89 -4.86 -3.24
N LYS A 71 4.25 -3.98 -2.49
CA LYS A 71 4.57 -3.75 -1.08
C LYS A 71 3.43 -4.26 -0.21
N THR A 72 3.64 -4.28 1.10
CA THR A 72 2.58 -4.62 2.03
C THR A 72 1.46 -3.58 2.00
N PRO A 73 0.22 -3.92 2.41
CA PRO A 73 -0.87 -2.94 2.44
C PRO A 73 -0.48 -1.69 3.22
N PRO A 74 -1.01 -0.49 2.85
CA PRO A 74 -0.70 0.73 3.58
C PRO A 74 -1.09 0.62 5.06
N ALA A 75 -0.27 1.20 5.94
CA ALA A 75 -0.52 1.19 7.38
C ALA A 75 -1.91 1.75 7.71
N SER A 76 -2.33 2.80 7.00
CA SER A 76 -3.64 3.40 7.18
C SER A 76 -4.79 2.39 6.98
N ARG A 77 -4.69 1.54 5.96
CA ARG A 77 -5.71 0.52 5.69
C ARG A 77 -5.73 -0.56 6.76
N LEU A 78 -4.56 -0.98 7.20
CA LEU A 78 -4.45 -1.97 8.28
C LEU A 78 -5.03 -1.43 9.59
N LEU A 79 -4.79 -0.16 9.89
CA LEU A 79 -5.34 0.51 11.06
C LEU A 79 -6.86 0.65 11.00
N LEU A 80 -7.41 1.00 9.84
CA LEU A 80 -8.86 1.05 9.65
C LEU A 80 -9.52 -0.31 9.90
N ALA A 81 -8.90 -1.36 9.39
CA ALA A 81 -9.39 -2.73 9.60
C ALA A 81 -9.31 -3.13 11.07
N ALA A 82 -8.21 -2.81 11.75
CA ALA A 82 -8.03 -3.13 13.18
C ALA A 82 -9.01 -2.38 14.06
N ALA A 83 -9.27 -1.11 13.76
CA ALA A 83 -10.23 -0.28 14.50
C ALA A 83 -11.69 -0.54 14.09
N LYS A 84 -11.91 -1.33 13.04
CA LYS A 84 -13.24 -1.66 12.49
C LYS A 84 -14.00 -0.41 12.02
N ILE A 85 -13.29 0.53 11.41
CA ILE A 85 -13.88 1.75 10.83
C ILE A 85 -13.59 1.80 9.34
N THR A 86 -14.40 2.56 8.60
CA THR A 86 -14.28 2.67 7.14
C THR A 86 -13.45 3.86 6.71
N LYS A 87 -13.35 4.90 7.54
CA LYS A 87 -12.66 6.14 7.21
C LYS A 87 -12.05 6.76 8.45
N GLY A 88 -10.87 7.36 8.29
CA GLY A 88 -10.22 8.12 9.35
C GLY A 88 -10.89 9.48 9.58
N SER A 89 -10.46 10.18 10.64
CA SER A 89 -10.97 11.50 10.98
C SER A 89 -10.45 12.57 10.03
N GLY A 90 -11.31 13.53 9.68
CA GLY A 90 -10.91 14.75 8.98
C GLY A 90 -10.23 15.77 9.91
N GLU A 91 -10.44 15.65 11.22
CA GLU A 91 -9.84 16.51 12.25
C GLU A 91 -9.24 15.65 13.37
N PRO A 92 -8.13 14.93 13.10
CA PRO A 92 -7.64 13.86 14.00
C PRO A 92 -7.19 14.36 15.38
N ASN A 93 -6.80 15.60 15.52
CA ASN A 93 -6.41 16.16 16.82
C ASN A 93 -7.60 16.62 17.66
N ARG A 94 -8.78 16.73 17.09
CA ARG A 94 -10.01 17.12 17.79
C ARG A 94 -11.00 15.98 17.90
N GLU A 95 -11.13 15.20 16.85
CA GLU A 95 -12.15 14.17 16.73
C GLU A 95 -11.51 12.80 16.55
N LYS A 96 -11.71 11.92 17.51
CA LYS A 96 -11.24 10.55 17.45
C LYS A 96 -12.36 9.65 16.95
N VAL A 97 -12.05 8.80 15.98
CA VAL A 97 -13.06 7.96 15.31
C VAL A 97 -12.93 6.48 15.63
N GLY A 98 -11.87 6.08 16.34
CA GLY A 98 -11.69 4.68 16.71
C GLY A 98 -10.55 4.50 17.70
N THR A 99 -10.39 3.27 18.16
CA THR A 99 -9.31 2.88 19.06
C THR A 99 -8.66 1.59 18.59
N VAL A 100 -7.36 1.45 18.84
CA VAL A 100 -6.62 0.21 18.62
C VAL A 100 -5.79 -0.09 19.86
N THR A 101 -5.55 -1.38 20.12
CA THR A 101 -4.68 -1.80 21.21
C THR A 101 -3.25 -1.89 20.72
N ARG A 102 -2.31 -1.88 21.68
CA ARG A 102 -0.89 -2.09 21.36
C ARG A 102 -0.65 -3.44 20.68
N ASP A 103 -1.37 -4.47 21.10
CA ASP A 103 -1.25 -5.81 20.50
C ASP A 103 -1.65 -5.77 19.02
N GLN A 104 -2.68 -5.04 18.65
CA GLN A 104 -3.08 -4.85 17.26
C GLN A 104 -2.00 -4.11 16.48
N LEU A 105 -1.34 -3.12 17.08
CA LEU A 105 -0.23 -2.42 16.46
C LEU A 105 0.97 -3.34 16.22
N VAL A 106 1.25 -4.24 17.15
CA VAL A 106 2.32 -5.24 16.98
C VAL A 106 2.05 -6.13 15.77
N VAL A 107 0.82 -6.60 15.60
CA VAL A 107 0.43 -7.42 14.44
C VAL A 107 0.63 -6.64 13.14
N ILE A 108 0.22 -5.38 13.10
CA ILE A 108 0.39 -4.52 11.92
C ILE A 108 1.88 -4.30 11.64
N ALA A 109 2.66 -4.04 12.69
CA ALA A 109 4.10 -3.82 12.56
C ALA A 109 4.81 -5.06 12.00
N GLU A 110 4.44 -6.25 12.45
CA GLU A 110 4.98 -7.51 11.94
C GLU A 110 4.61 -7.71 10.46
N THR A 111 3.38 -7.39 10.07
CA THR A 111 2.92 -7.47 8.69
C THR A 111 3.73 -6.56 7.77
N LYS A 112 4.09 -5.36 8.25
CA LYS A 112 4.82 -4.37 7.46
C LYS A 112 6.33 -4.38 7.69
N LYS A 113 6.86 -5.32 8.45
CA LYS A 113 8.28 -5.37 8.83
C LYS A 113 9.24 -5.21 7.64
N GLU A 114 8.91 -5.81 6.51
CA GLU A 114 9.72 -5.74 5.29
C GLU A 114 9.80 -4.33 4.69
N ASP A 115 8.77 -3.53 4.88
CA ASP A 115 8.67 -2.19 4.31
C ASP A 115 9.07 -1.09 5.29
N LEU A 116 9.25 -1.43 6.57
CA LEU A 116 9.57 -0.47 7.62
C LEU A 116 11.06 -0.34 7.83
N ASN A 117 11.50 0.87 8.13
CA ASN A 117 12.87 1.22 8.46
C ASN A 117 13.08 1.20 9.98
N ALA A 118 12.50 0.23 10.67
CA ALA A 118 12.58 0.11 12.11
C ALA A 118 13.64 -0.91 12.50
N SER A 119 14.40 -0.60 13.55
CA SER A 119 15.46 -1.48 14.05
C SER A 119 14.90 -2.66 14.85
N ASP A 120 13.76 -2.50 15.49
CA ASP A 120 13.10 -3.52 16.29
C ASP A 120 11.57 -3.35 16.22
N ILE A 121 10.85 -4.27 16.87
CA ILE A 121 9.38 -4.25 16.85
C ILE A 121 8.81 -3.05 17.62
N ASP A 122 9.45 -2.60 18.69
CA ASP A 122 8.98 -1.43 19.45
C ASP A 122 9.07 -0.16 18.60
N ALA A 123 10.16 0.01 17.84
CA ALA A 123 10.29 1.13 16.90
C ALA A 123 9.22 1.06 15.82
N ALA A 124 8.94 -0.13 15.27
CA ALA A 124 7.88 -0.34 14.29
C ALA A 124 6.51 0.01 14.85
N VAL A 125 6.22 -0.40 16.09
CA VAL A 125 4.95 -0.06 16.79
C VAL A 125 4.80 1.45 16.93
N LYS A 126 5.86 2.16 17.26
CA LYS A 126 5.84 3.64 17.36
C LYS A 126 5.52 4.30 16.03
N ILE A 127 6.08 3.81 14.94
CA ILE A 127 5.79 4.31 13.58
C ILE A 127 4.30 4.14 13.27
N ILE A 128 3.75 2.96 13.51
CA ILE A 128 2.34 2.68 13.26
C ILE A 128 1.44 3.50 14.19
N ALA A 129 1.82 3.65 15.45
CA ALA A 129 1.08 4.48 16.41
C ALA A 129 1.00 5.94 15.97
N GLY A 130 2.09 6.48 15.41
CA GLY A 130 2.09 7.83 14.83
C GLY A 130 1.11 7.97 13.68
N THR A 131 1.04 6.97 12.80
CA THR A 131 0.07 6.93 11.70
C THR A 131 -1.36 6.89 12.25
N ALA A 132 -1.62 6.06 13.26
CA ALA A 132 -2.93 5.96 13.91
C ALA A 132 -3.35 7.31 14.50
N ARG A 133 -2.44 7.98 15.18
CA ARG A 133 -2.70 9.30 15.74
C ARG A 133 -3.08 10.31 14.65
N SER A 134 -2.40 10.29 13.52
CA SER A 134 -2.70 11.18 12.39
C SER A 134 -4.04 10.90 11.74
N MET A 135 -4.60 9.71 11.96
CA MET A 135 -5.90 9.30 11.43
C MET A 135 -7.04 9.52 12.42
N GLY A 136 -6.76 9.99 13.64
CA GLY A 136 -7.78 10.12 14.68
C GLY A 136 -8.11 8.79 15.37
N ILE A 137 -7.17 7.86 15.40
CA ILE A 137 -7.30 6.58 16.08
C ILE A 137 -6.45 6.64 17.36
N GLU A 138 -7.06 6.36 18.51
CA GLU A 138 -6.35 6.34 19.80
C GLU A 138 -5.73 4.95 20.01
N VAL A 139 -4.52 4.95 20.58
CA VAL A 139 -3.85 3.73 21.01
C VAL A 139 -4.06 3.56 22.51
N VAL A 140 -4.67 2.47 22.89
CA VAL A 140 -4.97 2.15 24.30
C VAL A 140 -4.14 1.01 24.83
#